data_63ce2dffe8da27702cf6a403e8fd3f91
#
_entry.id   63ce2dffe8da27702cf6a403e8fd3f91
#
_cell.length_a   1.000
_cell.length_b   1.000
_cell.length_c   1.000
_cell.angle_alpha   90.00
_cell.angle_beta   90.00
_cell.angle_gamma   90.00
#
_symmetry.space_group_name_H-M   'P 1'
#
loop_
_entity.id
_entity.type
_entity.pdbx_description
1 polymer ?
#
loop_
_entity_poly.entity_id
_entity_poly.type
_entity_poly.pdbx_seq_one_letter_code
_entity_poly.pdbx_strand_id
1 'polypeptide(L)'
;MGNQKQITDICRGSPITPWFNNWAFNRERGAEIKLHWDLIPIETDILITHGPPFGIVDETVYSKRTGCEELLLNVYQVKPRLHVFGHIHKDYGQYTNGDTTFVNASVLDDHYQLVYHPVVINLDENRQSRHQTSAKEESQLS
;
A
#
# COMPACT_ATOMS: atom_id res chain seq x y z
N MET A 1 -37.76 6.69 0.83
CA MET A 1 -36.48 7.29 0.41
C MET A 1 -35.37 6.55 1.17
N GLY A 2 -34.65 5.68 0.49
CA GLY A 2 -33.56 4.93 1.12
C GLY A 2 -32.42 5.86 1.50
N ASN A 3 -31.98 5.86 2.77
CA ASN A 3 -30.73 6.47 3.19
C ASN A 3 -29.60 5.74 2.46
N GLN A 4 -29.06 6.35 1.42
CA GLN A 4 -27.79 5.90 0.84
C GLN A 4 -26.72 6.15 1.91
N LYS A 5 -26.23 5.07 2.53
CA LYS A 5 -25.11 5.12 3.44
C LYS A 5 -23.88 5.52 2.60
N GLN A 6 -23.41 6.74 2.76
CA GLN A 6 -22.18 7.18 2.10
C GLN A 6 -21.02 6.36 2.66
N ILE A 7 -20.44 5.49 1.84
CA ILE A 7 -19.23 4.74 2.18
C ILE A 7 -18.05 5.62 1.82
N THR A 8 -17.24 5.99 2.80
CA THR A 8 -16.04 6.80 2.60
C THR A 8 -14.82 5.89 2.76
N ASP A 9 -13.98 5.79 1.74
CA ASP A 9 -12.71 5.10 1.82
C ASP A 9 -11.68 5.96 2.57
N ILE A 10 -10.95 5.34 3.49
CA ILE A 10 -9.87 5.98 4.23
C ILE A 10 -8.58 5.81 3.44
N CYS A 11 -8.08 6.92 2.92
CA CYS A 11 -6.83 6.97 2.16
C CYS A 11 -5.69 7.47 3.04
N ARG A 12 -4.56 6.76 3.04
CA ARG A 12 -3.33 7.15 3.74
C ARG A 12 -2.15 7.17 2.78
N GLY A 13 -1.38 8.26 2.79
CA GLY A 13 -0.14 8.41 2.03
C GLY A 13 1.09 8.54 2.93
N SER A 14 2.25 8.05 2.47
CA SER A 14 3.55 8.26 3.12
C SER A 14 4.67 8.35 2.08
N PRO A 15 5.53 9.39 2.14
CA PRO A 15 6.68 9.53 1.26
C PRO A 15 7.90 8.73 1.73
N ILE A 16 7.84 8.13 2.92
CA ILE A 16 8.97 7.46 3.56
C ILE A 16 9.45 6.30 2.70
N THR A 17 10.77 6.14 2.60
CA THR A 17 11.44 5.09 1.82
C THR A 17 12.64 4.53 2.58
N PRO A 18 13.01 3.26 2.42
CA PRO A 18 14.31 2.76 2.84
C PRO A 18 15.42 3.58 2.21
N TRP A 19 16.56 3.68 2.91
CA TRP A 19 17.68 4.49 2.46
C TRP A 19 18.07 4.20 1.01
N PHE A 20 18.06 5.25 0.18
CA PHE A 20 18.43 5.19 -1.23
C PHE A 20 19.09 6.50 -1.66
N ASN A 21 20.33 6.45 -2.16
CA ASN A 21 21.07 7.57 -2.75
C ASN A 21 21.12 8.88 -1.94
N ASN A 22 20.99 8.85 -0.64
CA ASN A 22 20.92 10.06 0.20
C ASN A 22 19.87 11.09 -0.28
N TRP A 23 18.77 10.58 -0.84
CA TRP A 23 17.63 11.41 -1.27
C TRP A 23 16.68 11.71 -0.11
N ALA A 24 15.60 12.44 -0.39
CA ALA A 24 14.64 12.83 0.63
C ALA A 24 13.86 11.64 1.21
N PHE A 25 13.36 11.81 2.43
CA PHE A 25 12.49 10.88 3.15
C PHE A 25 13.08 9.50 3.46
N ASN A 26 14.40 9.35 3.32
CA ASN A 26 15.11 8.12 3.69
C ASN A 26 15.00 7.82 5.19
N ARG A 27 14.86 6.54 5.51
CA ARG A 27 14.95 5.97 6.86
C ARG A 27 15.72 4.67 6.83
N GLU A 28 16.46 4.40 7.89
CA GLU A 28 17.13 3.11 8.04
C GLU A 28 16.10 1.99 8.17
N ARG A 29 16.37 0.84 7.50
CA ARG A 29 15.55 -0.38 7.63
C ARG A 29 15.52 -0.84 9.08
N GLY A 30 14.53 -1.63 9.43
CA GLY A 30 14.34 -2.13 10.79
C GLY A 30 13.58 -1.12 11.67
N ALA A 31 14.05 -0.90 12.89
CA ALA A 31 13.30 -0.18 13.92
C ALA A 31 12.94 1.26 13.54
N GLU A 32 13.83 1.99 12.85
CA GLU A 32 13.58 3.38 12.49
C GLU A 32 12.41 3.50 11.51
N ILE A 33 12.47 2.80 10.37
CA ILE A 33 11.43 2.90 9.35
C ILE A 33 10.11 2.30 9.84
N LYS A 34 10.18 1.27 10.69
CA LYS A 34 9.00 0.64 11.30
C LYS A 34 8.14 1.64 12.07
N LEU A 35 8.75 2.60 12.79
CA LEU A 35 8.01 3.62 13.54
C LEU A 35 7.09 4.45 12.63
N HIS A 36 7.48 4.68 11.38
CA HIS A 36 6.66 5.39 10.41
C HIS A 36 5.51 4.53 9.86
N TRP A 37 5.77 3.24 9.64
CA TRP A 37 4.72 2.31 9.18
C TRP A 37 3.69 2.01 10.27
N ASP A 38 4.10 1.99 11.53
CA ASP A 38 3.19 1.81 12.68
C ASP A 38 2.18 2.97 12.83
N LEU A 39 2.42 4.11 12.17
CA LEU A 39 1.48 5.23 12.12
C LEU A 39 0.34 5.05 11.11
N ILE A 40 0.37 4.00 10.29
CA ILE A 40 -0.70 3.70 9.33
C ILE A 40 -1.91 3.16 10.11
N PRO A 41 -3.06 3.85 10.05
CA PRO A 41 -4.26 3.40 10.77
C PRO A 41 -4.74 2.03 10.27
N ILE A 42 -5.22 1.20 11.19
CA ILE A 42 -5.73 -0.14 10.84
C ILE A 42 -6.95 -0.09 9.92
N GLU A 43 -7.67 1.03 9.92
CA GLU A 43 -8.85 1.26 9.08
C GLU A 43 -8.51 1.72 7.66
N THR A 44 -7.23 1.83 7.31
CA THR A 44 -6.81 2.29 5.99
C THR A 44 -7.33 1.37 4.89
N ASP A 45 -8.05 1.95 3.93
CA ASP A 45 -8.58 1.25 2.78
C ASP A 45 -7.68 1.33 1.56
N ILE A 46 -7.11 2.52 1.36
CA ILE A 46 -6.19 2.82 0.26
C ILE A 46 -4.90 3.33 0.87
N LEU A 47 -3.83 2.59 0.64
CA LEU A 47 -2.48 2.98 1.04
C LEU A 47 -1.69 3.43 -0.18
N ILE A 48 -1.00 4.57 -0.07
CA ILE A 48 -0.11 5.09 -1.11
C ILE A 48 1.26 5.29 -0.48
N THR A 49 2.29 4.60 -0.98
CA THR A 49 3.68 4.77 -0.53
C THR A 49 4.59 5.12 -1.70
N HIS A 50 5.79 5.66 -1.42
CA HIS A 50 6.74 5.94 -2.48
C HIS A 50 7.21 4.64 -3.14
N GLY A 51 7.71 3.69 -2.37
CA GLY A 51 8.22 2.41 -2.84
C GLY A 51 7.39 1.21 -2.40
N PRO A 52 7.71 0.02 -2.95
CA PRO A 52 7.00 -1.22 -2.71
C PRO A 52 7.27 -1.83 -1.33
N PRO A 53 6.38 -2.69 -0.84
CA PRO A 53 6.70 -3.67 0.18
C PRO A 53 7.62 -4.76 -0.41
N PHE A 54 8.44 -5.39 0.44
CA PHE A 54 9.40 -6.40 0.01
C PHE A 54 8.72 -7.60 -0.65
N GLY A 55 9.27 -8.02 -1.78
CA GLY A 55 8.83 -9.22 -2.50
C GLY A 55 7.58 -9.03 -3.37
N ILE A 56 7.03 -7.82 -3.46
CA ILE A 56 5.80 -7.53 -4.21
C ILE A 56 6.06 -6.46 -5.25
N VAL A 57 6.16 -6.87 -6.53
CA VAL A 57 6.46 -6.02 -7.70
C VAL A 57 7.56 -5.00 -7.40
N ASP A 58 8.68 -5.50 -6.85
CA ASP A 58 9.80 -4.73 -6.29
C ASP A 58 11.17 -5.10 -6.88
N GLU A 59 11.19 -5.86 -7.99
CA GLU A 59 12.44 -6.33 -8.61
C GLU A 59 13.04 -5.27 -9.52
N THR A 60 14.31 -4.94 -9.29
CA THR A 60 15.10 -4.03 -10.12
C THR A 60 15.61 -4.72 -11.37
N VAL A 61 16.17 -3.94 -12.33
CA VAL A 61 16.87 -4.47 -13.53
C VAL A 61 18.04 -5.41 -13.21
N TYR A 62 18.57 -5.34 -12.00
CA TYR A 62 19.64 -6.24 -11.52
C TYR A 62 19.09 -7.49 -10.82
N SER A 63 17.81 -7.80 -10.99
CA SER A 63 17.12 -8.93 -10.34
C SER A 63 17.24 -8.91 -8.80
N LYS A 64 17.30 -7.71 -8.22
CA LYS A 64 17.30 -7.51 -6.77
C LYS A 64 15.94 -7.04 -6.31
N ARG A 65 15.43 -7.64 -5.24
CA ARG A 65 14.27 -7.15 -4.52
C ARG A 65 14.70 -6.04 -3.56
N THR A 66 14.01 -4.91 -3.64
CA THR A 66 14.42 -3.69 -2.92
C THR A 66 13.30 -3.09 -2.08
N GLY A 67 12.13 -3.71 -2.09
CA GLY A 67 11.01 -3.30 -1.24
C GLY A 67 11.36 -3.29 0.25
N CYS A 68 10.45 -2.76 1.06
CA CYS A 68 10.63 -2.61 2.50
C CYS A 68 9.97 -3.77 3.25
N GLU A 69 10.76 -4.50 4.06
CA GLU A 69 10.30 -5.64 4.85
C GLU A 69 9.31 -5.21 5.93
N GLU A 70 9.58 -4.11 6.60
CA GLU A 70 8.73 -3.58 7.67
C GLU A 70 7.39 -3.08 7.11
N LEU A 71 7.40 -2.51 5.88
CA LEU A 71 6.18 -2.14 5.18
C LEU A 71 5.35 -3.37 4.82
N LEU A 72 5.98 -4.45 4.36
CA LEU A 72 5.29 -5.71 4.05
C LEU A 72 4.53 -6.23 5.28
N LEU A 73 5.20 -6.28 6.43
CA LEU A 73 4.59 -6.74 7.70
C LEU A 73 3.41 -5.86 8.10
N ASN A 74 3.57 -4.54 7.98
CA ASN A 74 2.50 -3.60 8.30
C ASN A 74 1.30 -3.75 7.36
N VAL A 75 1.52 -3.85 6.05
CA VAL A 75 0.45 -4.03 5.07
C VAL A 75 -0.31 -5.34 5.29
N TYR A 76 0.37 -6.42 5.68
CA TYR A 76 -0.29 -7.68 6.02
C TYR A 76 -1.14 -7.60 7.30
N GLN A 77 -0.80 -6.70 8.20
CA GLN A 77 -1.59 -6.42 9.40
C GLN A 77 -2.79 -5.52 9.09
N VAL A 78 -2.56 -4.40 8.37
CA VAL A 78 -3.58 -3.40 8.03
C VAL A 78 -4.56 -3.94 6.99
N LYS A 79 -4.05 -4.69 5.99
CA LYS A 79 -4.81 -5.28 4.88
C LYS A 79 -5.62 -4.23 4.11
N PRO A 80 -5.02 -3.16 3.60
CA PRO A 80 -5.75 -2.20 2.78
C PRO A 80 -6.31 -2.93 1.54
N ARG A 81 -7.42 -2.46 1.02
CA ARG A 81 -8.00 -3.01 -0.23
C ARG A 81 -7.08 -2.76 -1.42
N LEU A 82 -6.40 -1.61 -1.41
CA LEU A 82 -5.49 -1.18 -2.45
C LEU A 82 -4.21 -0.59 -1.83
N HIS A 83 -3.06 -1.02 -2.32
CA HIS A 83 -1.77 -0.44 -2.02
C HIS A 83 -1.09 -0.01 -3.32
N VAL A 84 -0.94 1.29 -3.53
CA VAL A 84 -0.31 1.89 -4.72
C VAL A 84 1.06 2.41 -4.35
N PHE A 85 2.04 2.13 -5.18
CA PHE A 85 3.42 2.61 -5.05
C PHE A 85 4.09 2.73 -6.42
N GLY A 86 5.32 3.20 -6.44
CA GLY A 86 6.14 3.31 -7.63
C GLY A 86 7.61 3.02 -7.33
N HIS A 87 8.51 3.91 -7.75
CA HIS A 87 9.95 3.89 -7.49
C HIS A 87 10.73 2.80 -8.25
N ILE A 88 10.25 1.57 -8.30
CA ILE A 88 10.90 0.47 -9.03
C ILE A 88 10.31 0.38 -10.43
N HIS A 89 10.94 1.06 -11.37
CA HIS A 89 10.41 1.27 -12.72
C HIS A 89 10.23 -0.04 -13.50
N LYS A 90 11.21 -0.96 -13.42
CA LYS A 90 11.18 -2.23 -14.15
C LYS A 90 9.96 -3.08 -13.79
N ASP A 91 9.51 -3.02 -12.54
CA ASP A 91 8.50 -3.96 -12.03
C ASP A 91 7.08 -3.36 -12.05
N TYR A 92 6.81 -2.48 -13.03
CA TYR A 92 5.45 -1.99 -13.28
C TYR A 92 4.47 -3.16 -13.38
N GLY A 93 3.36 -3.09 -12.64
CA GLY A 93 2.36 -4.16 -12.69
C GLY A 93 1.51 -4.26 -11.43
N GLN A 94 0.77 -5.35 -11.36
CA GLN A 94 -0.18 -5.62 -10.29
C GLN A 94 0.01 -7.02 -9.71
N TYR A 95 -0.30 -7.14 -8.43
CA TYR A 95 -0.36 -8.42 -7.72
C TYR A 95 -1.49 -8.37 -6.69
N THR A 96 -2.12 -9.49 -6.39
CA THR A 96 -3.09 -9.62 -5.29
C THR A 96 -2.79 -10.84 -4.44
N ASN A 97 -2.91 -10.69 -3.12
CA ASN A 97 -2.84 -11.79 -2.17
C ASN A 97 -4.24 -12.24 -1.67
N GLY A 98 -5.32 -11.70 -2.27
CA GLY A 98 -6.70 -11.94 -1.87
C GLY A 98 -7.27 -10.89 -0.90
N ASP A 99 -6.45 -10.33 -0.02
CA ASP A 99 -6.85 -9.24 0.90
C ASP A 99 -6.58 -7.86 0.31
N THR A 100 -5.42 -7.70 -0.34
CA THR A 100 -4.91 -6.44 -0.87
C THR A 100 -4.55 -6.59 -2.34
N THR A 101 -4.97 -5.63 -3.17
CA THR A 101 -4.45 -5.44 -4.52
C THR A 101 -3.27 -4.47 -4.46
N PHE A 102 -2.11 -4.92 -4.90
CA PHE A 102 -0.87 -4.14 -4.96
C PHE A 102 -0.65 -3.65 -6.38
N VAL A 103 -0.28 -2.38 -6.53
CA VAL A 103 -0.06 -1.75 -7.84
C VAL A 103 1.23 -0.97 -7.81
N ASN A 104 2.23 -1.44 -8.56
CA ASN A 104 3.37 -0.61 -8.92
C ASN A 104 2.97 0.22 -10.15
N ALA A 105 2.71 1.50 -9.93
CA ALA A 105 2.19 2.44 -10.93
C ALA A 105 3.30 3.30 -11.57
N SER A 106 4.56 2.84 -11.55
CA SER A 106 5.68 3.53 -12.21
C SER A 106 5.46 3.58 -13.72
N VAL A 107 5.16 4.75 -14.28
CA VAL A 107 4.89 4.91 -15.72
C VAL A 107 6.15 5.08 -16.56
N LEU A 108 7.30 5.27 -15.92
CA LEU A 108 8.60 5.42 -16.57
C LEU A 108 9.37 4.10 -16.57
N ASP A 109 10.22 3.91 -17.58
CA ASP A 109 11.24 2.85 -17.59
C ASP A 109 12.53 3.30 -16.84
N ASP A 110 13.56 2.43 -16.85
CA ASP A 110 14.85 2.71 -16.20
C ASP A 110 15.68 3.80 -16.91
N HIS A 111 15.27 4.22 -18.10
CA HIS A 111 15.82 5.35 -18.84
C HIS A 111 14.99 6.63 -18.67
N TYR A 112 14.04 6.63 -17.73
CA TYR A 112 13.11 7.73 -17.46
C TYR A 112 12.25 8.12 -18.68
N GLN A 113 12.00 7.14 -19.58
CA GLN A 113 11.07 7.34 -20.69
C GLN A 113 9.65 6.92 -20.28
N LEU A 114 8.65 7.68 -20.71
CA LEU A 114 7.25 7.35 -20.49
C LEU A 114 6.84 6.19 -21.40
N VAL A 115 6.76 4.98 -20.85
CA VAL A 115 6.52 3.74 -21.62
C VAL A 115 5.29 2.96 -21.14
N TYR A 116 4.86 3.15 -19.90
CA TYR A 116 3.72 2.43 -19.35
C TYR A 116 2.48 3.32 -19.26
N HIS A 117 1.31 2.70 -19.32
CA HIS A 117 0.04 3.40 -19.22
C HIS A 117 -0.39 3.61 -17.76
N PRO A 118 -1.18 4.65 -17.47
CA PRO A 118 -1.84 4.79 -16.17
C PRO A 118 -2.68 3.55 -15.84
N VAL A 119 -2.63 3.13 -14.57
CA VAL A 119 -3.45 2.01 -14.07
C VAL A 119 -4.77 2.56 -13.57
N VAL A 120 -5.88 1.95 -13.99
CA VAL A 120 -7.22 2.26 -13.50
C VAL A 120 -7.71 1.09 -12.64
N ILE A 121 -8.07 1.37 -11.40
CA ILE A 121 -8.57 0.38 -10.45
C ILE A 121 -10.01 0.72 -10.09
N ASN A 122 -10.92 -0.20 -10.30
CA ASN A 122 -12.29 -0.10 -9.82
C ASN A 122 -12.38 -0.75 -8.44
N LEU A 123 -12.70 0.03 -7.43
CA LEU A 123 -12.95 -0.47 -6.08
C LEU A 123 -14.46 -0.69 -5.95
N ASP A 124 -14.88 -1.97 -6.04
CA ASP A 124 -16.29 -2.35 -5.93
C ASP A 124 -16.90 -1.90 -4.61
N GLU A 125 -18.14 -1.40 -4.66
CA GLU A 125 -18.92 -0.97 -3.49
C GLU A 125 -19.37 -2.14 -2.60
N ASN A 126 -19.20 -3.39 -3.02
CA ASN A 126 -19.57 -4.59 -2.28
C ASN A 126 -18.66 -4.81 -1.05
N ARG A 127 -18.71 -3.85 -0.15
CA ARG A 127 -18.08 -3.90 1.16
C ARG A 127 -19.02 -4.51 2.18
N GLN A 128 -18.73 -5.72 2.62
CA GLN A 128 -18.98 -6.04 4.03
C GLN A 128 -17.97 -5.22 4.83
N SER A 129 -18.45 -4.15 5.46
CA SER A 129 -17.60 -3.20 6.19
C SER A 129 -16.84 -3.93 7.30
N ARG A 130 -15.50 -3.95 7.19
CA ARG A 130 -14.59 -4.43 8.25
C ARG A 130 -14.86 -3.71 9.60
N HIS A 131 -15.51 -2.54 9.56
CA HIS A 131 -15.84 -1.72 10.71
C HIS A 131 -17.11 -2.12 11.48
N GLN A 132 -17.89 -3.12 11.01
CA GLN A 132 -19.09 -3.58 11.72
C GLN A 132 -18.84 -4.74 12.68
N THR A 133 -17.67 -5.40 12.62
CA THR A 133 -17.38 -6.56 13.48
C THR A 133 -16.97 -6.15 14.89
N SER A 134 -16.26 -5.03 15.07
CA SER A 134 -15.83 -4.56 16.39
C SER A 134 -16.97 -4.00 17.25
N ALA A 135 -18.01 -3.43 16.63
CA ALA A 135 -19.16 -2.90 17.38
C ALA A 135 -20.14 -3.99 17.89
N LYS A 136 -20.05 -5.21 17.37
CA LYS A 136 -20.90 -6.33 17.82
C LYS A 136 -20.29 -7.14 18.97
N GLU A 137 -18.98 -7.13 19.11
CA GLU A 137 -18.31 -7.84 20.21
C GLU A 137 -18.42 -7.07 21.55
N GLU A 138 -18.45 -5.74 21.52
CA GLU A 138 -18.65 -4.95 22.74
C GLU A 138 -20.08 -5.01 23.29
N SER A 139 -21.09 -5.33 22.48
CA SER A 139 -22.48 -5.43 22.94
C SER A 139 -22.88 -6.78 23.53
N GLN A 140 -21.99 -7.79 23.48
CA GLN A 140 -22.24 -9.12 24.06
C GLN A 140 -21.51 -9.37 25.39
N LEU A 141 -20.74 -8.38 25.88
CA LEU A 141 -20.02 -8.44 27.16
C LEU A 141 -20.59 -7.53 28.25
N SER A 142 -21.82 -7.06 28.05
CA SER A 142 -22.56 -6.28 29.09
C SER A 142 -23.73 -7.10 29.64
#